data_c5efee503a5538467844e986fb664e98
#
_entry.id   c5efee503a5538467844e986fb664e98
#
_cell.length_a   1.000
_cell.length_b   1.000
_cell.length_c   1.000
_cell.angle_alpha   90.00
_cell.angle_beta   90.00
_cell.angle_gamma   90.00
#
_symmetry.space_group_name_H-M   'P 1'
#
loop_
_entity.id
_entity.type
_entity.pdbx_description
1 polymer ?
#
loop_
_entity_poly.entity_id
_entity_poly.type
_entity_poly.pdbx_seq_one_letter_code
_entity_poly.pdbx_strand_id
1 'polypeptide(L)'
;HEAIECISHEYAVCAKKGVTDEELKRSKDFLKGKITLSLEDSEEVAHFYGKQELLYPKVRTIEDYFSEIESVTKDNVNELAQKLLKPEEMRLVVIGKEKDEEKLKGLIS
;
A
#
# COMPACT_ATOMS: atom_id res chain seq x y z
N HIS A 1 -18.66 -10.91 7.79
CA HIS A 1 -17.56 -11.55 8.53
C HIS A 1 -16.56 -12.18 7.56
N GLU A 2 -17.01 -12.97 6.60
CA GLU A 2 -16.17 -13.64 5.59
C GLU A 2 -15.18 -12.68 4.89
N ALA A 3 -15.60 -11.47 4.54
CA ALA A 3 -14.72 -10.48 3.94
C ALA A 3 -13.59 -10.04 4.90
N ILE A 4 -13.87 -9.88 6.19
CA ILE A 4 -12.87 -9.50 7.20
C ILE A 4 -11.88 -10.65 7.41
N GLU A 5 -12.37 -11.87 7.53
CA GLU A 5 -11.53 -13.07 7.63
C GLU A 5 -10.60 -13.23 6.42
N CYS A 6 -11.14 -13.01 5.21
CA CYS A 6 -10.36 -13.06 3.98
C CYS A 6 -9.26 -12.00 3.96
N ILE A 7 -9.57 -10.75 4.33
CA ILE A 7 -8.57 -9.67 4.40
C ILE A 7 -7.50 -9.98 5.44
N SER A 8 -7.89 -10.43 6.64
CA SER A 8 -6.95 -10.80 7.71
C SER A 8 -6.03 -11.95 7.26
N HIS A 9 -6.62 -12.95 6.60
CA HIS A 9 -5.86 -14.07 6.03
C HIS A 9 -4.83 -13.62 4.99
N GLU A 10 -5.23 -12.77 4.03
CA GLU A 10 -4.32 -12.25 3.00
C GLU A 10 -3.19 -11.42 3.60
N TYR A 11 -3.45 -10.64 4.63
CA TYR A 11 -2.40 -9.89 5.35
C TYR A 11 -1.41 -10.84 6.03
N ALA A 12 -1.91 -11.88 6.71
CA ALA A 12 -1.05 -12.87 7.33
C ALA A 12 -0.22 -13.67 6.31
N VAL A 13 -0.81 -14.01 5.16
CA VAL A 13 -0.11 -14.66 4.06
C VAL A 13 0.98 -13.76 3.49
N CYS A 14 0.69 -12.49 3.23
CA CYS A 14 1.64 -11.52 2.74
C CYS A 14 2.81 -11.32 3.71
N ALA A 15 2.53 -11.15 5.01
CA ALA A 15 3.56 -11.01 6.04
C ALA A 15 4.45 -12.24 6.17
N LYS A 16 3.89 -13.44 6.01
CA LYS A 16 4.61 -14.71 6.21
C LYS A 16 5.35 -15.20 4.97
N LYS A 17 4.70 -15.15 3.80
CA LYS A 17 5.26 -15.66 2.53
C LYS A 17 5.99 -14.60 1.74
N GLY A 18 5.67 -13.32 1.99
CA GLY A 18 6.13 -12.21 1.20
C GLY A 18 5.49 -12.17 -0.19
N VAL A 19 6.09 -11.39 -1.08
CA VAL A 19 5.66 -11.24 -2.46
C VAL A 19 6.58 -12.00 -3.41
N THR A 20 6.05 -12.44 -4.54
CA THR A 20 6.82 -13.03 -5.63
C THR A 20 7.47 -11.95 -6.51
N ASP A 21 8.48 -12.33 -7.29
CA ASP A 21 9.11 -11.40 -8.24
C ASP A 21 8.11 -10.93 -9.33
N GLU A 22 7.19 -11.79 -9.71
CA GLU A 22 6.13 -11.45 -10.67
C GLU A 22 5.13 -10.44 -10.09
N GLU A 23 4.71 -10.61 -8.84
CA GLU A 23 3.82 -9.67 -8.15
C GLU A 23 4.50 -8.31 -7.97
N LEU A 24 5.77 -8.29 -7.57
CA LEU A 24 6.56 -7.07 -7.46
C LEU A 24 6.65 -6.35 -8.80
N LYS A 25 7.00 -7.07 -9.87
CA LYS A 25 7.08 -6.51 -11.22
C LYS A 25 5.73 -5.92 -11.66
N ARG A 26 4.64 -6.68 -11.52
CA ARG A 26 3.29 -6.22 -11.86
C ARG A 26 2.89 -4.96 -11.09
N SER A 27 3.23 -4.90 -9.80
CA SER A 27 2.93 -3.73 -8.96
C SER A 27 3.72 -2.50 -9.40
N LYS A 28 5.00 -2.65 -9.76
CA LYS A 28 5.81 -1.56 -10.31
C LYS A 28 5.26 -1.05 -11.63
N ASP A 29 4.94 -1.95 -12.55
CA ASP A 29 4.36 -1.60 -13.87
C ASP A 29 3.02 -0.88 -13.70
N PHE A 30 2.16 -1.37 -12.79
CA PHE A 30 0.88 -0.73 -12.46
C PHE A 30 1.06 0.68 -11.88
N LEU A 31 1.97 0.87 -10.93
CA LEU A 31 2.22 2.19 -10.32
C LEU A 31 2.75 3.19 -11.36
N LYS A 32 3.70 2.77 -12.18
CA LYS A 32 4.23 3.64 -13.24
C LYS A 32 3.17 4.01 -14.27
N GLY A 33 2.36 3.05 -14.70
CA GLY A 33 1.24 3.30 -15.62
C GLY A 33 0.22 4.27 -15.03
N LYS A 34 -0.17 4.08 -13.77
CA LYS A 34 -1.09 4.98 -13.07
C LYS A 34 -0.57 6.40 -12.96
N ILE A 35 0.71 6.56 -12.60
CA ILE A 35 1.35 7.87 -12.50
C ILE A 35 1.42 8.52 -13.89
N THR A 36 1.83 7.79 -14.92
CA THR A 36 1.90 8.31 -16.29
C THR A 36 0.56 8.85 -16.75
N LEU A 37 -0.53 8.11 -16.50
CA LEU A 37 -1.88 8.56 -16.85
C LEU A 37 -2.32 9.79 -16.05
N SER A 38 -1.98 9.87 -14.75
CA SER A 38 -2.33 11.04 -13.94
C SER A 38 -1.60 12.31 -14.38
N LEU A 39 -0.42 12.18 -14.96
CA LEU A 39 0.39 13.31 -15.45
C LEU A 39 -0.11 13.90 -16.79
N GLU A 40 -1.10 13.31 -17.42
CA GLU A 40 -1.81 13.92 -18.55
C GLU A 40 -2.69 15.10 -18.10
N ASP A 41 -3.05 15.14 -16.81
CA ASP A 41 -3.83 16.22 -16.22
C ASP A 41 -2.90 17.28 -15.60
N SER A 42 -3.02 18.53 -16.06
CA SER A 42 -2.22 19.65 -15.56
C SER A 42 -2.47 19.98 -14.09
N GLU A 43 -3.66 19.72 -13.57
CA GLU A 43 -4.00 19.88 -12.15
C GLU A 43 -3.23 18.85 -11.31
N GLU A 44 -3.19 17.60 -11.73
CA GLU A 44 -2.42 16.55 -11.07
C GLU A 44 -0.91 16.83 -11.06
N VAL A 45 -0.37 17.35 -12.16
CA VAL A 45 1.04 17.78 -12.24
C VAL A 45 1.32 18.92 -11.26
N ALA A 46 0.47 19.95 -11.24
CA ALA A 46 0.59 21.08 -10.32
C ALA A 46 0.49 20.60 -8.85
N HIS A 47 -0.42 19.68 -8.57
CA HIS A 47 -0.58 19.09 -7.25
C HIS A 47 0.64 18.27 -6.83
N PHE A 48 1.18 17.47 -7.73
CA PHE A 48 2.37 16.65 -7.48
C PHE A 48 3.58 17.51 -7.05
N TYR A 49 3.89 18.56 -7.78
CA TYR A 49 5.00 19.44 -7.46
C TYR A 49 4.69 20.39 -6.30
N GLY A 50 3.50 20.99 -6.27
CA GLY A 50 3.10 21.93 -5.23
C GLY A 50 3.07 21.30 -3.83
N LYS A 51 2.57 20.06 -3.72
CA LYS A 51 2.59 19.31 -2.47
C LYS A 51 4.01 19.02 -2.00
N GLN A 52 4.90 18.68 -2.90
CA GLN A 52 6.29 18.41 -2.57
C GLN A 52 7.02 19.66 -2.07
N GLU A 53 6.82 20.79 -2.74
CA GLU A 53 7.40 22.07 -2.34
C GLU A 53 6.99 22.48 -0.92
N LEU A 54 5.74 22.19 -0.54
CA LEU A 54 5.21 22.55 0.78
C LEU A 54 5.63 21.58 1.89
N LEU A 55 5.78 20.29 1.61
CA LEU A 55 5.88 19.25 2.63
C LEU A 55 7.25 18.57 2.73
N TYR A 56 8.09 18.70 1.70
CA TYR A 56 9.35 17.98 1.66
C TYR A 56 10.55 18.93 1.48
N PRO A 57 11.70 18.62 2.07
CA PRO A 57 12.89 19.46 1.96
C PRO A 57 13.52 19.47 0.56
N LYS A 58 13.13 18.52 -0.29
CA LYS A 58 13.61 18.41 -1.69
C LYS A 58 12.46 17.95 -2.58
N VAL A 59 12.26 18.66 -3.66
CA VAL A 59 11.34 18.27 -4.73
C VAL A 59 12.00 17.20 -5.60
N ARG A 60 11.30 16.09 -5.80
CA ARG A 60 11.70 14.99 -6.70
C ARG A 60 11.04 15.18 -8.05
N THR A 61 11.78 14.91 -9.11
CA THR A 61 11.18 14.82 -10.44
C THR A 61 10.36 13.52 -10.60
N ILE A 62 9.63 13.42 -11.67
CA ILE A 62 8.88 12.20 -12.02
C ILE A 62 9.86 11.05 -12.32
N GLU A 63 10.98 11.38 -12.97
CA GLU A 63 12.05 10.43 -13.27
C GLU A 63 12.71 9.91 -11.99
N ASP A 64 12.95 10.77 -11.00
CA ASP A 64 13.45 10.37 -9.69
C ASP A 64 12.47 9.38 -9.03
N TYR A 65 11.16 9.68 -9.09
CA TYR A 65 10.12 8.83 -8.51
C TYR A 65 10.04 7.46 -9.20
N PHE A 66 10.15 7.42 -10.52
CA PHE A 66 10.21 6.16 -11.27
C PHE A 66 11.46 5.35 -10.92
N SER A 67 12.60 6.01 -10.77
CA SER A 67 13.86 5.38 -10.36
C SER A 67 13.77 4.79 -8.96
N GLU A 68 13.11 5.48 -8.04
CA GLU A 68 12.83 4.98 -6.69
C GLU A 68 11.92 3.74 -6.73
N ILE A 69 10.85 3.74 -7.52
CA ILE A 69 9.98 2.56 -7.70
C ILE A 69 10.79 1.38 -8.24
N GLU A 70 11.65 1.60 -9.24
CA GLU A 70 12.49 0.53 -9.80
C GLU A 70 13.50 -0.01 -8.79
N SER A 71 14.04 0.81 -7.92
CA SER A 71 15.01 0.41 -6.91
C SER A 71 14.43 -0.46 -5.79
N VAL A 72 13.11 -0.50 -5.62
CA VAL A 72 12.45 -1.33 -4.60
C VAL A 72 12.71 -2.80 -4.89
N THR A 73 13.23 -3.50 -3.91
CA THR A 73 13.50 -4.95 -3.97
C THR A 73 12.38 -5.75 -3.29
N LYS A 74 12.34 -7.04 -3.58
CA LYS A 74 11.44 -7.96 -2.90
C LYS A 74 11.70 -8.00 -1.40
N ASP A 75 12.95 -7.95 -0.98
CA ASP A 75 13.34 -7.95 0.42
C ASP A 75 12.82 -6.71 1.15
N ASN A 76 12.90 -5.53 0.52
CA ASN A 76 12.33 -4.30 1.08
C ASN A 76 10.81 -4.43 1.32
N VAL A 77 10.08 -5.00 0.36
CA VAL A 77 8.63 -5.21 0.50
C VAL A 77 8.33 -6.22 1.60
N ASN A 78 9.05 -7.33 1.64
CA ASN A 78 8.83 -8.39 2.63
C ASN A 78 9.16 -7.90 4.05
N GLU A 79 10.26 -7.18 4.23
CA GLU A 79 10.61 -6.58 5.52
C GLU A 79 9.53 -5.62 6.02
N LEU A 80 9.05 -4.75 5.13
CA LEU A 80 7.99 -3.81 5.45
C LEU A 80 6.66 -4.52 5.77
N ALA A 81 6.30 -5.55 5.01
CA ALA A 81 5.11 -6.36 5.24
C ALA A 81 5.14 -7.01 6.63
N GLN A 82 6.26 -7.63 7.00
CA GLN A 82 6.44 -8.24 8.32
C GLN A 82 6.36 -7.22 9.46
N LYS A 83 6.77 -5.99 9.20
CA LYS A 83 6.72 -4.91 10.19
C LYS A 83 5.31 -4.33 10.37
N LEU A 84 4.57 -4.16 9.28
CA LEU A 84 3.29 -3.45 9.29
C LEU A 84 2.07 -4.37 9.39
N LEU A 85 2.14 -5.57 8.82
CA LEU A 85 1.00 -6.49 8.73
C LEU A 85 0.95 -7.46 9.91
N LYS A 86 1.07 -6.94 11.11
CA LYS A 86 0.96 -7.71 12.35
C LYS A 86 -0.49 -7.74 12.82
N PRO A 87 -1.05 -8.90 13.17
CA PRO A 87 -2.42 -8.99 13.66
C PRO A 87 -2.70 -8.06 14.84
N GLU A 88 -1.78 -7.95 15.79
CA GLU A 88 -1.89 -7.10 16.97
C GLU A 88 -1.92 -5.60 16.67
N GLU A 89 -1.45 -5.19 15.48
CA GLU A 89 -1.44 -3.79 15.03
C GLU A 89 -2.65 -3.46 14.15
N MET A 90 -3.47 -4.43 13.80
CA MET A 90 -4.65 -4.22 12.95
C MET A 90 -5.69 -3.34 13.67
N ARG A 91 -6.33 -2.50 12.88
CA ARG A 91 -7.44 -1.65 13.33
C ARG A 91 -8.59 -1.83 12.35
N LEU A 92 -9.75 -2.18 12.89
CA LEU A 92 -10.95 -2.43 12.09
C LEU A 92 -11.98 -1.32 12.32
N VAL A 93 -12.46 -0.74 11.23
CA VAL A 93 -13.59 0.19 11.23
C VAL A 93 -14.68 -0.39 10.34
N VAL A 94 -15.88 -0.56 10.89
CA VAL A 94 -17.02 -1.15 10.18
C VAL A 94 -18.20 -0.18 10.21
N ILE A 95 -18.81 0.03 9.05
CA ILE A 95 -20.08 0.75 8.92
C ILE A 95 -21.11 -0.28 8.46
N GLY A 96 -22.09 -0.56 9.31
CA GLY A 96 -23.11 -1.57 9.03
C GLY A 96 -24.04 -1.84 10.21
N LYS A 97 -24.78 -2.95 10.11
CA LYS A 97 -25.74 -3.36 11.13
C LYS A 97 -25.14 -4.26 12.22
N GLU A 98 -23.91 -4.69 12.07
CA GLU A 98 -23.23 -5.53 13.04
C GLU A 98 -22.96 -4.76 14.34
N LYS A 99 -23.29 -5.36 15.47
CA LYS A 99 -23.17 -4.76 16.80
C LYS A 99 -22.28 -5.57 17.75
N ASP A 100 -21.86 -6.77 17.34
CA ASP A 100 -21.05 -7.67 18.16
C ASP A 100 -19.56 -7.36 17.98
N GLU A 101 -19.05 -6.45 18.80
CA GLU A 101 -17.65 -6.03 18.77
C GLU A 101 -16.68 -7.18 19.08
N GLU A 102 -17.02 -8.06 20.02
CA GLU A 102 -16.14 -9.18 20.40
C GLU A 102 -15.98 -10.16 19.25
N LYS A 103 -17.07 -10.42 18.54
CA LYS A 103 -17.03 -11.23 17.32
C LYS A 103 -16.16 -10.60 16.24
N LEU A 104 -16.29 -9.28 16.02
CA LEU A 104 -15.46 -8.55 15.04
C LEU A 104 -13.98 -8.55 15.42
N LYS A 105 -13.65 -8.37 16.70
CA LYS A 105 -12.27 -8.45 17.19
C LYS A 105 -11.66 -9.83 16.95
N GLY A 106 -12.43 -10.90 17.18
CA GLY A 106 -11.97 -12.27 16.92
C GLY A 106 -11.64 -12.58 15.46
N LEU A 107 -12.09 -11.76 14.50
CA LEU A 107 -11.80 -11.93 13.06
C LEU A 107 -10.45 -11.33 12.63
N ILE A 108 -9.83 -10.50 13.47
CA ILE A 108 -8.57 -9.81 13.18
C ILE A 108 -7.44 -10.15 14.16
N SER A 109 -7.70 -11.12 15.06
CA SER A 109 -6.76 -11.58 16.10
C SER A 109 -5.88 -12.71 15.60
#